data_a93a01ab664df697e78560d50448bc24
#
_entry.id   a93a01ab664df697e78560d50448bc24
#
_cell.length_a   1.000
_cell.length_b   1.000
_cell.length_c   1.000
_cell.angle_alpha   90.00
_cell.angle_beta   90.00
_cell.angle_gamma   90.00
#
_symmetry.space_group_name_H-M   'P 1'
#
loop_
_entity.id
_entity.type
_entity.pdbx_description
1 polymer ?
#
loop_
_entity_poly.entity_id
_entity_poly.type
_entity_poly.pdbx_seq_one_letter_code
_entity_poly.pdbx_strand_id
1 'polypeptide(L)'
;MITKRIIPCLDVRDGRVVKGTNFEGIKDVADPVEMARLYNAAGADELVFYDITASFEGRALFTDILTRVAGEIFIPLIVGGGINTLEDFDRVLKCGADKVSVNSGALKDPGLIPAAAQRYGDQCVVLSADVKRVNGQFRVFAKGGREDTGRDALDWIRWCAAHGAGEICLNSIDTDGVRNGFDLEMLDAVAARVNIPIIASGGAGKKEDFLELFHHKGIDAGLAAGIFHQKLLGIRELKEYLNANGVEMRL
;
A
#
# COMPACT_ATOMS: atom_id res chain seq x y z
N MET A 1 12.49 16.46 -12.45
CA MET A 1 12.38 15.02 -12.06
C MET A 1 11.23 14.91 -11.08
N ILE A 2 10.53 13.79 -11.04
CA ILE A 2 9.44 13.55 -10.05
C ILE A 2 10.09 13.00 -8.78
N THR A 3 9.84 13.60 -7.63
CA THR A 3 10.37 13.13 -6.33
C THR A 3 9.78 11.76 -5.98
N LYS A 4 10.60 10.88 -5.39
CA LYS A 4 10.14 9.61 -4.86
C LYS A 4 9.44 9.81 -3.51
N ARG A 5 8.55 8.86 -3.13
CA ARG A 5 7.72 8.96 -1.93
C ARG A 5 8.07 7.87 -0.92
N ILE A 6 8.11 8.23 0.36
CA ILE A 6 8.22 7.29 1.49
C ILE A 6 6.86 7.25 2.18
N ILE A 7 6.27 6.07 2.22
CA ILE A 7 4.89 5.85 2.65
C ILE A 7 4.87 4.86 3.83
N PRO A 8 4.66 5.30 5.08
CA PRO A 8 4.35 4.39 6.18
C PRO A 8 2.96 3.78 6.02
N CYS A 9 2.80 2.52 6.47
CA CYS A 9 1.53 1.81 6.46
C CYS A 9 1.06 1.53 7.90
N LEU A 10 -0.20 1.86 8.18
CA LEU A 10 -0.90 1.48 9.40
C LEU A 10 -1.77 0.25 9.11
N ASP A 11 -1.29 -0.93 9.46
CA ASP A 11 -2.08 -2.16 9.46
C ASP A 11 -2.96 -2.15 10.72
N VAL A 12 -4.28 -1.99 10.57
CA VAL A 12 -5.21 -1.85 11.69
C VAL A 12 -6.04 -3.12 11.84
N ARG A 13 -6.15 -3.60 13.08
CA ARG A 13 -7.01 -4.69 13.50
C ARG A 13 -7.64 -4.32 14.83
N ASP A 14 -8.93 -4.54 14.99
CA ASP A 14 -9.68 -4.25 16.23
C ASP A 14 -9.43 -2.82 16.74
N GLY A 15 -9.28 -1.86 15.83
CA GLY A 15 -9.02 -0.46 16.13
C GLY A 15 -7.60 -0.12 16.61
N ARG A 16 -6.67 -1.05 16.53
CA ARG A 16 -5.26 -0.88 16.93
C ARG A 16 -4.33 -1.11 15.75
N VAL A 17 -3.21 -0.37 15.72
CA VAL A 17 -2.12 -0.66 14.78
C VAL A 17 -1.43 -1.94 15.21
N VAL A 18 -1.25 -2.83 14.26
CA VAL A 18 -0.65 -4.14 14.48
C VAL A 18 0.45 -4.42 13.46
N LYS A 19 1.31 -5.41 13.72
CA LYS A 19 2.29 -5.90 12.74
C LYS A 19 2.52 -7.39 12.91
N GLY A 20 2.57 -8.08 11.76
CA GLY A 20 2.96 -9.49 11.64
C GLY A 20 4.15 -9.67 10.69
N THR A 21 4.49 -10.93 10.41
CA THR A 21 5.44 -11.35 9.37
C THR A 21 4.71 -12.27 8.41
N ASN A 22 4.83 -12.07 7.09
CA ASN A 22 4.09 -12.80 6.05
C ASN A 22 2.57 -12.86 6.34
N PHE A 23 2.00 -11.75 6.85
CA PHE A 23 0.60 -11.63 7.30
C PHE A 23 0.21 -12.53 8.49
N GLU A 24 1.18 -13.10 9.21
CA GLU A 24 0.97 -13.96 10.39
C GLU A 24 1.65 -13.40 11.66
N GLY A 25 1.34 -13.97 12.83
CA GLY A 25 1.98 -13.61 14.10
C GLY A 25 1.72 -12.16 14.55
N ILE A 26 0.52 -11.63 14.33
CA ILE A 26 0.14 -10.23 14.52
C ILE A 26 0.24 -9.82 16.00
N LYS A 27 0.97 -8.72 16.26
CA LYS A 27 1.14 -8.09 17.59
C LYS A 27 0.61 -6.66 17.57
N ASP A 28 0.02 -6.20 18.67
CA ASP A 28 -0.38 -4.80 18.90
C ASP A 28 0.88 -3.91 18.96
N VAL A 29 0.80 -2.74 18.31
CA VAL A 29 1.89 -1.76 18.24
C VAL A 29 1.49 -0.46 18.95
N ALA A 30 0.39 0.22 18.50
CA ALA A 30 0.02 1.54 18.99
C ALA A 30 -1.41 1.97 18.62
N ASP A 31 -1.79 3.18 19.07
CA ASP A 31 -2.99 3.89 18.61
C ASP A 31 -2.77 4.43 17.18
N PRO A 32 -3.71 4.19 16.23
CA PRO A 32 -3.57 4.66 14.85
C PRO A 32 -3.48 6.17 14.69
N VAL A 33 -4.19 6.93 15.52
CA VAL A 33 -4.21 8.41 15.47
C VAL A 33 -2.86 8.99 15.91
N GLU A 34 -2.30 8.44 16.99
CA GLU A 34 -0.95 8.84 17.46
C GLU A 34 0.12 8.53 16.43
N MET A 35 0.04 7.35 15.81
CA MET A 35 1.00 6.96 14.76
C MET A 35 0.88 7.83 13.53
N ALA A 36 -0.33 8.20 13.11
CA ALA A 36 -0.56 9.10 12.00
C ALA A 36 0.06 10.49 12.23
N ARG A 37 -0.13 11.07 13.42
CA ARG A 37 0.54 12.32 13.83
C ARG A 37 2.06 12.22 13.74
N LEU A 38 2.62 11.14 14.29
CA LEU A 38 4.07 10.92 14.28
C LEU A 38 4.63 10.87 12.86
N TYR A 39 3.97 10.16 11.95
CA TYR A 39 4.43 10.04 10.56
C TYR A 39 4.24 11.34 9.77
N ASN A 40 3.14 12.05 9.98
CA ASN A 40 2.95 13.38 9.40
C ASN A 40 4.06 14.34 9.85
N ALA A 41 4.37 14.37 11.15
CA ALA A 41 5.44 15.22 11.71
C ALA A 41 6.85 14.76 11.28
N ALA A 42 7.06 13.47 11.03
CA ALA A 42 8.33 12.91 10.56
C ALA A 42 8.60 13.18 9.07
N GLY A 43 7.66 13.79 8.34
CA GLY A 43 7.80 14.13 6.93
C GLY A 43 7.50 12.98 5.97
N ALA A 44 6.60 12.06 6.32
CA ALA A 44 6.06 11.09 5.37
C ALA A 44 5.41 11.81 4.18
N ASP A 45 5.47 11.22 2.99
CA ASP A 45 4.89 11.83 1.78
C ASP A 45 3.41 11.51 1.63
N GLU A 46 3.00 10.34 2.07
CA GLU A 46 1.63 9.83 2.12
C GLU A 46 1.51 8.88 3.32
N LEU A 47 0.28 8.52 3.70
CA LEU A 47 0.01 7.51 4.73
C LEU A 47 -0.95 6.47 4.16
N VAL A 48 -0.70 5.19 4.44
CA VAL A 48 -1.64 4.11 4.15
C VAL A 48 -2.30 3.65 5.44
N PHE A 49 -3.62 3.47 5.38
CA PHE A 49 -4.44 2.89 6.44
C PHE A 49 -5.15 1.65 5.89
N TYR A 50 -4.75 0.47 6.35
CA TYR A 50 -5.38 -0.79 5.99
C TYR A 50 -6.09 -1.43 7.19
N ASP A 51 -7.42 -1.65 7.07
CA ASP A 51 -8.13 -2.56 7.96
C ASP A 51 -7.91 -4.00 7.44
N ILE A 52 -6.94 -4.68 8.03
CA ILE A 52 -6.43 -5.96 7.51
C ILE A 52 -7.37 -7.15 7.76
N THR A 53 -8.45 -6.99 8.54
CA THR A 53 -9.41 -8.05 8.83
C THR A 53 -10.78 -7.82 8.19
N ALA A 54 -11.11 -6.59 7.79
CA ALA A 54 -12.43 -6.25 7.25
C ALA A 54 -12.87 -7.14 6.08
N SER A 55 -11.98 -7.36 5.10
CA SER A 55 -12.27 -8.22 3.93
C SER A 55 -12.46 -9.70 4.30
N PHE A 56 -11.72 -10.20 5.29
CA PHE A 56 -11.81 -11.59 5.75
C PHE A 56 -13.07 -11.80 6.60
N GLU A 57 -13.39 -10.84 7.48
CA GLU A 57 -14.55 -10.87 8.36
C GLU A 57 -15.85 -10.47 7.68
N GLY A 58 -15.77 -9.94 6.44
CA GLY A 58 -16.94 -9.48 5.68
C GLY A 58 -17.67 -8.29 6.33
N ARG A 59 -16.94 -7.45 7.08
CA ARG A 59 -17.47 -6.25 7.74
C ARG A 59 -16.99 -4.96 7.06
N ALA A 60 -17.67 -3.86 7.40
CA ALA A 60 -17.23 -2.53 7.00
C ALA A 60 -15.95 -2.11 7.75
N LEU A 61 -15.17 -1.23 7.13
CA LEU A 61 -14.00 -0.57 7.70
C LEU A 61 -14.36 0.30 8.91
N PHE A 62 -13.44 0.49 9.85
CA PHE A 62 -13.59 1.35 11.03
C PHE A 62 -13.60 2.84 10.67
N THR A 63 -14.75 3.39 10.31
CA THR A 63 -14.92 4.77 9.83
C THR A 63 -14.62 5.81 10.91
N ASP A 64 -14.95 5.57 12.18
CA ASP A 64 -14.70 6.51 13.27
C ASP A 64 -13.21 6.73 13.50
N ILE A 65 -12.43 5.66 13.46
CA ILE A 65 -10.96 5.73 13.59
C ILE A 65 -10.37 6.42 12.36
N LEU A 66 -10.86 6.06 11.16
CA LEU A 66 -10.42 6.69 9.92
C LEU A 66 -10.64 8.20 9.94
N THR A 67 -11.82 8.67 10.34
CA THR A 67 -12.14 10.10 10.43
C THR A 67 -11.19 10.82 11.40
N ARG A 68 -10.88 10.22 12.53
CA ARG A 68 -9.92 10.77 13.50
C ARG A 68 -8.50 10.83 12.93
N VAL A 69 -8.06 9.79 12.24
CA VAL A 69 -6.75 9.75 11.56
C VAL A 69 -6.67 10.84 10.50
N ALA A 70 -7.67 10.95 9.62
CA ALA A 70 -7.74 11.96 8.57
C ALA A 70 -7.71 13.40 9.13
N GLY A 71 -8.33 13.63 10.28
CA GLY A 71 -8.34 14.94 10.94
C GLY A 71 -6.99 15.39 11.53
N GLU A 72 -6.03 14.48 11.64
CA GLU A 72 -4.73 14.75 12.29
C GLU A 72 -3.55 14.88 11.31
N ILE A 73 -3.75 14.62 10.03
CA ILE A 73 -2.69 14.63 9.03
C ILE A 73 -2.99 15.62 7.91
N PHE A 74 -1.94 16.11 7.25
CA PHE A 74 -2.00 17.02 6.10
C PHE A 74 -1.31 16.44 4.86
N ILE A 75 -0.94 15.16 4.92
CA ILE A 75 -0.40 14.38 3.80
C ILE A 75 -1.51 13.49 3.23
N PRO A 76 -1.45 13.11 1.93
CA PRO A 76 -2.46 12.26 1.33
C PRO A 76 -2.65 10.94 2.09
N LEU A 77 -3.90 10.51 2.21
CA LEU A 77 -4.32 9.31 2.92
C LEU A 77 -4.90 8.28 1.94
N ILE A 78 -4.23 7.13 1.85
CA ILE A 78 -4.71 5.96 1.10
C ILE A 78 -5.40 5.02 2.08
N VAL A 79 -6.62 4.61 1.79
CA VAL A 79 -7.41 3.76 2.68
C VAL A 79 -7.86 2.50 1.98
N GLY A 80 -7.71 1.35 2.65
CA GLY A 80 -8.17 0.06 2.14
C GLY A 80 -8.61 -0.89 3.24
N GLY A 81 -9.14 -2.04 2.81
CA GLY A 81 -9.73 -3.05 3.68
C GLY A 81 -11.26 -3.03 3.64
N GLY A 82 -11.86 -4.16 3.26
CA GLY A 82 -13.32 -4.31 3.19
C GLY A 82 -14.02 -3.49 2.11
N ILE A 83 -13.31 -2.99 1.11
CA ILE A 83 -13.87 -2.21 -0.01
C ILE A 83 -14.38 -3.17 -1.09
N ASN A 84 -15.69 -3.17 -1.34
CA ASN A 84 -16.35 -4.08 -2.28
C ASN A 84 -17.32 -3.39 -3.24
N THR A 85 -17.77 -2.17 -2.95
CA THR A 85 -18.79 -1.44 -3.71
C THR A 85 -18.43 0.03 -3.86
N LEU A 86 -19.14 0.75 -4.76
CA LEU A 86 -19.01 2.20 -4.90
C LEU A 86 -19.45 2.95 -3.63
N GLU A 87 -20.41 2.39 -2.88
CA GLU A 87 -20.83 2.94 -1.59
C GLU A 87 -19.72 2.86 -0.56
N ASP A 88 -18.87 1.82 -0.61
CA ASP A 88 -17.68 1.74 0.24
C ASP A 88 -16.66 2.82 -0.12
N PHE A 89 -16.43 3.06 -1.43
CA PHE A 89 -15.59 4.19 -1.89
C PHE A 89 -16.12 5.52 -1.37
N ASP A 90 -17.42 5.78 -1.57
CA ASP A 90 -18.08 7.03 -1.15
C ASP A 90 -17.94 7.25 0.37
N ARG A 91 -18.15 6.21 1.16
CA ARG A 91 -18.02 6.22 2.62
C ARG A 91 -16.61 6.59 3.06
N VAL A 92 -15.60 5.95 2.47
CA VAL A 92 -14.19 6.14 2.85
C VAL A 92 -13.69 7.53 2.43
N LEU A 93 -14.04 8.00 1.23
CA LEU A 93 -13.70 9.35 0.76
C LEU A 93 -14.35 10.43 1.64
N LYS A 94 -15.60 10.24 2.06
CA LYS A 94 -16.29 11.15 3.00
C LYS A 94 -15.68 11.17 4.40
N CYS A 95 -14.98 10.12 4.81
CA CYS A 95 -14.23 10.09 6.07
C CYS A 95 -12.87 10.79 6.00
N GLY A 96 -12.49 11.33 4.82
CA GLY A 96 -11.26 12.10 4.62
C GLY A 96 -10.12 11.36 3.92
N ALA A 97 -10.39 10.20 3.31
CA ALA A 97 -9.40 9.57 2.43
C ALA A 97 -9.24 10.35 1.12
N ASP A 98 -8.02 10.44 0.60
CA ASP A 98 -7.72 10.99 -0.73
C ASP A 98 -7.77 9.92 -1.82
N LYS A 99 -7.40 8.69 -1.47
CA LYS A 99 -7.38 7.54 -2.37
C LYS A 99 -7.96 6.30 -1.69
N VAL A 100 -8.57 5.43 -2.48
CA VAL A 100 -9.16 4.18 -2.01
C VAL A 100 -8.43 3.00 -2.63
N SER A 101 -7.90 2.13 -1.77
CA SER A 101 -7.15 0.93 -2.16
C SER A 101 -8.05 -0.30 -2.15
N VAL A 102 -8.11 -1.01 -3.27
CA VAL A 102 -8.98 -2.18 -3.45
C VAL A 102 -8.20 -3.37 -4.00
N ASN A 103 -8.43 -4.56 -3.40
CA ASN A 103 -7.93 -5.85 -3.87
C ASN A 103 -9.10 -6.84 -4.02
N SER A 104 -9.53 -7.50 -2.94
CA SER A 104 -10.52 -8.59 -2.98
C SER A 104 -11.85 -8.18 -3.63
N GLY A 105 -12.30 -6.95 -3.41
CA GLY A 105 -13.51 -6.42 -4.06
C GLY A 105 -13.39 -6.37 -5.57
N ALA A 106 -12.26 -5.88 -6.09
CA ALA A 106 -11.98 -5.83 -7.52
C ALA A 106 -11.77 -7.24 -8.13
N LEU A 107 -11.15 -8.15 -7.38
CA LEU A 107 -10.99 -9.56 -7.83
C LEU A 107 -12.34 -10.27 -7.96
N LYS A 108 -13.29 -9.96 -7.07
CA LYS A 108 -14.66 -10.48 -7.08
C LYS A 108 -15.51 -9.84 -8.18
N ASP A 109 -15.43 -8.51 -8.31
CA ASP A 109 -16.11 -7.73 -9.35
C ASP A 109 -15.12 -6.77 -10.03
N PRO A 110 -14.51 -7.16 -11.15
CA PRO A 110 -13.59 -6.31 -11.89
C PRO A 110 -14.22 -4.98 -12.36
N GLY A 111 -15.55 -4.94 -12.55
CA GLY A 111 -16.29 -3.74 -12.93
C GLY A 111 -16.21 -2.61 -11.89
N LEU A 112 -15.84 -2.91 -10.66
CA LEU A 112 -15.64 -1.92 -9.59
C LEU A 112 -14.55 -0.89 -9.94
N ILE A 113 -13.44 -1.31 -10.58
CA ILE A 113 -12.33 -0.42 -10.97
C ILE A 113 -12.79 0.66 -11.94
N PRO A 114 -13.32 0.33 -13.15
CA PRO A 114 -13.77 1.37 -14.09
C PRO A 114 -14.94 2.19 -13.56
N ALA A 115 -15.84 1.61 -12.78
CA ALA A 115 -16.94 2.35 -12.19
C ALA A 115 -16.48 3.38 -11.15
N ALA A 116 -15.50 3.03 -10.31
CA ALA A 116 -14.89 3.94 -9.35
C ALA A 116 -14.11 5.05 -10.07
N ALA A 117 -13.31 4.70 -11.08
CA ALA A 117 -12.56 5.68 -11.87
C ALA A 117 -13.47 6.67 -12.59
N GLN A 118 -14.58 6.21 -13.17
CA GLN A 118 -15.55 7.07 -13.82
C GLN A 118 -16.22 8.04 -12.84
N ARG A 119 -16.48 7.61 -11.61
CA ARG A 119 -17.20 8.41 -10.61
C ARG A 119 -16.31 9.38 -9.82
N TYR A 120 -15.08 8.96 -9.48
CA TYR A 120 -14.19 9.69 -8.58
C TYR A 120 -12.88 10.15 -9.24
N GLY A 121 -12.61 9.71 -10.46
CA GLY A 121 -11.34 9.87 -11.16
C GLY A 121 -10.37 8.71 -10.86
N ASP A 122 -9.56 8.35 -11.84
CA ASP A 122 -8.58 7.28 -11.74
C ASP A 122 -7.54 7.53 -10.62
N GLN A 123 -7.17 8.81 -10.38
CA GLN A 123 -6.27 9.21 -9.30
C GLN A 123 -6.76 8.82 -7.90
N CYS A 124 -8.05 8.57 -7.70
CA CYS A 124 -8.61 8.09 -6.44
C CYS A 124 -8.58 6.56 -6.30
N VAL A 125 -8.25 5.81 -7.37
CA VAL A 125 -8.32 4.35 -7.40
C VAL A 125 -6.93 3.76 -7.32
N VAL A 126 -6.61 3.11 -6.20
CA VAL A 126 -5.37 2.35 -6.01
C VAL A 126 -5.66 0.86 -6.09
N LEU A 127 -5.07 0.16 -7.05
CA LEU A 127 -5.07 -1.29 -7.04
C LEU A 127 -4.08 -1.79 -5.98
N SER A 128 -4.55 -2.43 -4.92
CA SER A 128 -3.68 -3.24 -4.06
C SER A 128 -3.57 -4.65 -4.64
N ALA A 129 -2.36 -5.08 -4.96
CA ALA A 129 -2.12 -6.41 -5.51
C ALA A 129 -1.22 -7.19 -4.54
N ASP A 130 -1.81 -8.14 -3.81
CA ASP A 130 -1.07 -9.07 -2.96
C ASP A 130 -0.58 -10.21 -3.85
N VAL A 131 0.73 -10.28 -4.10
CA VAL A 131 1.33 -11.19 -5.07
C VAL A 131 2.27 -12.17 -4.38
N LYS A 132 2.22 -13.43 -4.82
CA LYS A 132 3.09 -14.51 -4.37
C LYS A 132 3.57 -15.34 -5.55
N ARG A 133 4.80 -15.87 -5.46
CA ARG A 133 5.29 -16.88 -6.39
C ARG A 133 4.69 -18.26 -6.09
N VAL A 134 3.99 -18.82 -7.07
CA VAL A 134 3.45 -20.18 -7.01
C VAL A 134 3.94 -20.93 -8.26
N ASN A 135 4.75 -21.96 -8.07
CA ASN A 135 5.34 -22.74 -9.17
C ASN A 135 6.05 -21.88 -10.23
N GLY A 136 6.79 -20.85 -9.79
CA GLY A 136 7.55 -19.93 -10.67
C GLY A 136 6.70 -18.86 -11.37
N GLN A 137 5.41 -18.77 -11.08
CA GLN A 137 4.50 -17.74 -11.62
C GLN A 137 4.08 -16.76 -10.54
N PHE A 138 3.94 -15.49 -10.89
CA PHE A 138 3.33 -14.49 -10.02
C PHE A 138 1.82 -14.64 -10.02
N ARG A 139 1.23 -14.94 -8.87
CA ARG A 139 -0.22 -15.05 -8.69
C ARG A 139 -0.75 -14.00 -7.74
N VAL A 140 -1.94 -13.47 -8.04
CA VAL A 140 -2.61 -12.54 -7.15
C VAL A 140 -3.46 -13.27 -6.13
N PHE A 141 -3.38 -12.81 -4.89
CA PHE A 141 -4.08 -13.37 -3.73
C PHE A 141 -5.18 -12.43 -3.25
N ALA A 142 -6.25 -13.00 -2.75
CA ALA A 142 -7.36 -12.31 -2.10
C ALA A 142 -7.31 -12.44 -0.57
N LYS A 143 -8.23 -11.74 0.12
CA LYS A 143 -8.48 -11.83 1.57
C LYS A 143 -7.21 -11.61 2.42
N GLY A 144 -6.42 -10.58 2.05
CA GLY A 144 -5.17 -10.26 2.73
C GLY A 144 -4.15 -11.40 2.61
N GLY A 145 -3.91 -11.88 1.41
CA GLY A 145 -2.90 -12.89 1.09
C GLY A 145 -3.25 -14.34 1.46
N ARG A 146 -4.49 -14.62 1.86
CA ARG A 146 -4.91 -15.93 2.37
C ARG A 146 -5.48 -16.87 1.31
N GLU A 147 -5.93 -16.34 0.17
CA GLU A 147 -6.62 -17.11 -0.88
C GLU A 147 -5.92 -16.92 -2.22
N ASP A 148 -5.33 -18.00 -2.76
CA ASP A 148 -4.81 -18.02 -4.13
C ASP A 148 -5.99 -17.97 -5.11
N THR A 149 -6.05 -16.92 -5.92
CA THR A 149 -7.13 -16.76 -6.92
C THR A 149 -6.90 -17.57 -8.19
N GLY A 150 -5.70 -18.14 -8.35
CA GLY A 150 -5.26 -18.80 -9.58
C GLY A 150 -5.01 -17.85 -10.76
N ARG A 151 -5.22 -16.52 -10.59
CA ARG A 151 -5.02 -15.53 -11.65
C ARG A 151 -3.53 -15.13 -11.74
N ASP A 152 -3.05 -14.97 -12.98
CA ASP A 152 -1.75 -14.35 -13.24
C ASP A 152 -1.77 -12.88 -12.78
N ALA A 153 -0.79 -12.51 -11.95
CA ALA A 153 -0.74 -11.17 -11.36
C ALA A 153 -0.40 -10.09 -12.41
N LEU A 154 0.46 -10.42 -13.37
CA LEU A 154 0.91 -9.44 -14.38
C LEU A 154 -0.23 -9.09 -15.35
N ASP A 155 -1.03 -10.09 -15.76
CA ASP A 155 -2.19 -9.86 -16.61
C ASP A 155 -3.30 -9.12 -15.85
N TRP A 156 -3.53 -9.44 -14.59
CA TRP A 156 -4.50 -8.76 -13.75
C TRP A 156 -4.16 -7.29 -13.54
N ILE A 157 -2.92 -6.99 -13.15
CA ILE A 157 -2.44 -5.63 -12.91
C ILE A 157 -2.50 -4.80 -14.19
N ARG A 158 -2.07 -5.36 -15.33
CA ARG A 158 -2.16 -4.70 -16.64
C ARG A 158 -3.62 -4.38 -16.99
N TRP A 159 -4.53 -5.31 -16.75
CA TRP A 159 -5.95 -5.09 -17.00
C TRP A 159 -6.49 -3.94 -16.13
N CYS A 160 -6.22 -3.94 -14.83
CA CYS A 160 -6.67 -2.88 -13.91
C CYS A 160 -6.13 -1.51 -14.31
N ALA A 161 -4.83 -1.42 -14.66
CA ALA A 161 -4.22 -0.17 -15.13
C ALA A 161 -4.88 0.37 -16.40
N ALA A 162 -5.26 -0.52 -17.33
CA ALA A 162 -5.95 -0.14 -18.55
C ALA A 162 -7.43 0.24 -18.33
N HIS A 163 -8.01 -0.07 -17.17
CA HIS A 163 -9.43 0.13 -16.89
C HIS A 163 -9.70 1.10 -15.71
N GLY A 164 -8.72 1.94 -15.35
CA GLY A 164 -8.98 3.06 -14.46
C GLY A 164 -8.33 2.96 -13.07
N ALA A 165 -7.46 1.98 -12.81
CA ALA A 165 -6.55 2.11 -11.67
C ALA A 165 -5.52 3.20 -11.97
N GLY A 166 -5.46 4.22 -11.12
CA GLY A 166 -4.52 5.35 -11.28
C GLY A 166 -3.18 5.12 -10.57
N GLU A 167 -3.09 4.12 -9.70
CA GLU A 167 -1.88 3.76 -8.97
C GLU A 167 -1.95 2.29 -8.54
N ILE A 168 -0.79 1.66 -8.36
CA ILE A 168 -0.66 0.28 -7.89
C ILE A 168 0.11 0.25 -6.58
N CYS A 169 -0.45 -0.36 -5.54
CA CYS A 169 0.29 -0.80 -4.36
C CYS A 169 0.59 -2.30 -4.52
N LEU A 170 1.85 -2.61 -4.86
CA LEU A 170 2.30 -3.95 -5.16
C LEU A 170 2.93 -4.59 -3.92
N ASN A 171 2.20 -5.50 -3.28
CA ASN A 171 2.63 -6.19 -2.08
C ASN A 171 3.24 -7.56 -2.41
N SER A 172 4.51 -7.76 -2.12
CA SER A 172 5.12 -9.09 -2.18
C SER A 172 4.87 -9.85 -0.88
N ILE A 173 4.05 -10.91 -0.94
CA ILE A 173 3.81 -11.80 0.21
C ILE A 173 5.10 -12.54 0.58
N ASP A 174 5.92 -12.89 -0.41
CA ASP A 174 7.16 -13.65 -0.22
C ASP A 174 8.20 -12.88 0.60
N THR A 175 8.20 -11.53 0.51
CA THR A 175 9.19 -10.68 1.19
C THR A 175 8.59 -9.91 2.37
N ASP A 176 7.25 -9.90 2.58
CA ASP A 176 6.65 -9.12 3.65
C ASP A 176 7.15 -9.53 5.04
N GLY A 177 7.66 -8.54 5.78
CA GLY A 177 8.22 -8.72 7.12
C GLY A 177 9.57 -9.44 7.19
N VAL A 178 10.11 -9.94 6.07
CA VAL A 178 11.39 -10.67 6.01
C VAL A 178 12.60 -9.75 6.19
N ARG A 179 12.48 -8.47 5.73
CA ARG A 179 13.53 -7.42 5.87
C ARG A 179 14.83 -7.71 5.11
N ASN A 180 14.75 -8.38 3.97
CA ASN A 180 15.90 -8.69 3.11
C ASN A 180 15.88 -7.92 1.77
N GLY A 181 15.18 -6.79 1.72
CA GLY A 181 15.00 -5.98 0.52
C GLY A 181 13.67 -6.25 -0.18
N PHE A 182 13.30 -5.34 -1.08
CA PHE A 182 12.09 -5.45 -1.90
C PHE A 182 12.21 -6.55 -2.96
N ASP A 183 11.07 -7.04 -3.45
CA ASP A 183 11.01 -8.01 -4.54
C ASP A 183 11.22 -7.32 -5.90
N LEU A 184 12.46 -7.02 -6.22
CA LEU A 184 12.83 -6.24 -7.40
C LEU A 184 12.46 -6.94 -8.71
N GLU A 185 12.56 -8.28 -8.77
CA GLU A 185 12.16 -9.05 -9.96
C GLU A 185 10.67 -8.88 -10.26
N MET A 186 9.82 -8.98 -9.24
CA MET A 186 8.38 -8.77 -9.38
C MET A 186 8.06 -7.32 -9.78
N LEU A 187 8.72 -6.35 -9.14
CA LEU A 187 8.56 -4.93 -9.43
C LEU A 187 8.93 -4.59 -10.87
N ASP A 188 10.07 -5.08 -11.37
CA ASP A 188 10.52 -4.88 -12.75
C ASP A 188 9.54 -5.52 -13.74
N ALA A 189 9.05 -6.74 -13.43
CA ALA A 189 8.08 -7.43 -14.28
C ALA A 189 6.76 -6.66 -14.41
N VAL A 190 6.29 -6.00 -13.34
CA VAL A 190 5.10 -5.14 -13.38
C VAL A 190 5.40 -3.81 -14.07
N ALA A 191 6.50 -3.14 -13.73
CA ALA A 191 6.88 -1.85 -14.32
C ALA A 191 7.06 -1.91 -15.84
N ALA A 192 7.47 -3.06 -16.38
CA ALA A 192 7.54 -3.28 -17.83
C ALA A 192 6.17 -3.37 -18.53
N ARG A 193 5.05 -3.43 -17.78
CA ARG A 193 3.69 -3.67 -18.32
C ARG A 193 2.70 -2.54 -18.09
N VAL A 194 3.04 -1.58 -17.22
CA VAL A 194 2.15 -0.47 -16.86
C VAL A 194 2.88 0.86 -16.94
N ASN A 195 2.12 1.96 -17.08
CA ASN A 195 2.65 3.33 -17.14
C ASN A 195 2.03 4.22 -16.04
N ILE A 196 1.46 3.62 -15.00
CA ILE A 196 0.91 4.32 -13.82
C ILE A 196 1.86 4.13 -12.63
N PRO A 197 1.83 5.02 -11.64
CA PRO A 197 2.70 4.95 -10.47
C PRO A 197 2.63 3.60 -9.74
N ILE A 198 3.79 3.14 -9.27
CA ILE A 198 3.91 1.90 -8.48
C ILE A 198 4.47 2.23 -7.10
N ILE A 199 3.74 1.80 -6.08
CA ILE A 199 4.17 1.75 -4.68
C ILE A 199 4.67 0.34 -4.40
N ALA A 200 5.97 0.20 -4.11
CA ALA A 200 6.57 -1.08 -3.71
C ALA A 200 6.30 -1.36 -2.24
N SER A 201 5.81 -2.55 -1.91
CA SER A 201 5.50 -2.96 -0.54
C SER A 201 6.00 -4.38 -0.25
N GLY A 202 6.52 -4.57 0.96
CA GLY A 202 7.07 -5.85 1.44
C GLY A 202 8.59 -5.96 1.26
N GLY A 203 9.31 -6.25 2.37
CA GLY A 203 10.74 -6.58 2.36
C GLY A 203 11.69 -5.53 2.91
N ALA A 204 11.30 -4.27 3.05
CA ALA A 204 12.17 -3.21 3.55
C ALA A 204 12.76 -3.52 4.94
N GLY A 205 14.07 -3.53 5.07
CA GLY A 205 14.81 -3.81 6.31
C GLY A 205 15.78 -2.71 6.72
N LYS A 206 16.34 -1.98 5.76
CA LYS A 206 17.34 -0.92 5.95
C LYS A 206 17.25 0.15 4.87
N LYS A 207 17.94 1.28 5.06
CA LYS A 207 17.89 2.41 4.11
C LYS A 207 18.48 2.08 2.73
N GLU A 208 19.43 1.17 2.66
CA GLU A 208 20.02 0.71 1.40
C GLU A 208 19.01 -0.03 0.51
N ASP A 209 18.01 -0.70 1.10
CA ASP A 209 16.94 -1.37 0.35
C ASP A 209 16.09 -0.36 -0.44
N PHE A 210 15.84 0.83 0.14
CA PHE A 210 15.14 1.91 -0.56
C PHE A 210 16.01 2.57 -1.63
N LEU A 211 17.31 2.67 -1.41
CA LEU A 211 18.24 3.18 -2.43
C LEU A 211 18.26 2.24 -3.64
N GLU A 212 18.39 0.94 -3.42
CA GLU A 212 18.32 -0.08 -4.46
C GLU A 212 16.98 -0.02 -5.20
N LEU A 213 15.87 0.03 -4.46
CA LEU A 213 14.51 0.15 -5.02
C LEU A 213 14.39 1.31 -6.01
N PHE A 214 14.85 2.50 -5.63
CA PHE A 214 14.68 3.70 -6.46
C PHE A 214 15.67 3.82 -7.63
N HIS A 215 16.65 2.94 -7.74
CA HIS A 215 17.44 2.76 -8.96
C HIS A 215 16.66 1.97 -10.03
N HIS A 216 15.61 1.23 -9.66
CA HIS A 216 14.74 0.56 -10.62
C HIS A 216 13.73 1.55 -11.25
N LYS A 217 13.58 1.45 -12.58
CA LYS A 217 12.69 2.34 -13.33
C LYS A 217 11.22 2.01 -13.08
N GLY A 218 10.38 3.05 -13.06
CA GLY A 218 8.93 2.87 -12.95
C GLY A 218 8.43 2.66 -11.52
N ILE A 219 9.31 2.74 -10.50
CA ILE A 219 8.92 2.68 -9.10
C ILE A 219 8.88 4.10 -8.52
N ASP A 220 7.74 4.50 -7.96
CA ASP A 220 7.49 5.88 -7.53
C ASP A 220 7.46 6.05 -6.02
N ALA A 221 7.22 4.96 -5.28
CA ALA A 221 7.18 4.98 -3.83
C ALA A 221 7.67 3.68 -3.21
N GLY A 222 8.22 3.80 -1.99
CA GLY A 222 8.50 2.68 -1.10
C GLY A 222 7.60 2.74 0.13
N LEU A 223 6.81 1.68 0.34
CA LEU A 223 5.94 1.51 1.49
C LEU A 223 6.57 0.57 2.50
N ALA A 224 6.54 0.95 3.76
CA ALA A 224 6.97 0.08 4.86
C ALA A 224 6.18 0.35 6.15
N ALA A 225 6.11 -0.66 6.99
CA ALA A 225 5.46 -0.58 8.29
C ALA A 225 6.46 -0.86 9.43
N GLY A 226 6.90 -2.10 9.56
CA GLY A 226 7.66 -2.58 10.71
C GLY A 226 8.95 -1.83 11.01
N ILE A 227 9.71 -1.42 9.98
CA ILE A 227 10.97 -0.68 10.15
C ILE A 227 10.75 0.70 10.80
N PHE A 228 9.62 1.36 10.46
CA PHE A 228 9.23 2.65 11.04
C PHE A 228 8.57 2.48 12.40
N HIS A 229 7.64 1.53 12.55
CA HIS A 229 6.94 1.25 13.82
C HIS A 229 7.91 0.91 14.96
N GLN A 230 8.95 0.15 14.65
CA GLN A 230 9.97 -0.26 15.61
C GLN A 230 11.10 0.77 15.78
N LYS A 231 10.98 1.94 15.12
CA LYS A 231 11.97 3.03 15.17
C LYS A 231 13.39 2.58 14.76
N LEU A 232 13.48 1.60 13.87
CA LEU A 232 14.77 1.11 13.34
C LEU A 232 15.35 2.07 12.31
N LEU A 233 14.49 2.85 11.64
CA LEU A 233 14.86 3.87 10.66
C LEU A 233 13.88 5.03 10.76
N GLY A 234 14.41 6.26 10.84
CA GLY A 234 13.62 7.49 10.79
C GLY A 234 13.27 7.86 9.33
N ILE A 235 12.05 8.36 9.09
CA ILE A 235 11.63 8.78 7.74
C ILE A 235 12.52 9.90 7.22
N ARG A 236 12.77 10.93 8.04
CA ARG A 236 13.63 12.05 7.67
C ARG A 236 15.06 11.60 7.39
N GLU A 237 15.63 10.76 8.26
CA GLU A 237 16.96 10.15 8.07
C GLU A 237 17.04 9.40 6.74
N LEU A 238 16.02 8.59 6.41
CA LEU A 238 15.95 7.87 5.16
C LEU A 238 15.95 8.81 3.96
N LYS A 239 15.14 9.85 3.98
CA LYS A 239 15.05 10.83 2.89
C LYS A 239 16.35 11.62 2.69
N GLU A 240 16.99 12.04 3.78
CA GLU A 240 18.30 12.70 3.74
C GLU A 240 19.37 11.78 3.14
N TYR A 241 19.39 10.50 3.54
CA TYR A 241 20.27 9.49 2.97
C TYR A 241 20.03 9.29 1.46
N LEU A 242 18.78 9.17 1.03
CA LEU A 242 18.40 8.99 -0.37
C LEU A 242 18.80 10.20 -1.22
N ASN A 243 18.54 11.43 -0.73
CA ASN A 243 18.98 12.67 -1.40
C ASN A 243 20.51 12.74 -1.55
N ALA A 244 21.25 12.37 -0.49
CA ALA A 244 22.71 12.34 -0.54
C ALA A 244 23.27 11.30 -1.56
N ASN A 245 22.45 10.30 -1.93
CA ASN A 245 22.78 9.27 -2.91
C ASN A 245 22.08 9.47 -4.28
N GLY A 246 21.60 10.68 -4.56
CA GLY A 246 21.10 11.06 -5.91
C GLY A 246 19.65 10.71 -6.20
N VAL A 247 18.87 10.27 -5.20
CA VAL A 247 17.42 10.05 -5.31
C VAL A 247 16.70 11.31 -4.80
N GLU A 248 15.96 11.99 -5.67
CA GLU A 248 15.23 13.20 -5.29
C GLU A 248 14.08 12.90 -4.32
N MET A 249 14.15 13.47 -3.13
CA MET A 249 13.13 13.38 -2.07
C MET A 249 12.66 14.78 -1.64
N ARG A 250 11.39 14.89 -1.24
CA ARG A 250 10.88 16.08 -0.57
C ARG A 250 11.26 16.02 0.92
N LEU A 251 12.04 16.96 1.43
CA LEU A 251 12.43 17.06 2.85
C LEU A 251 11.44 17.90 3.67
#